data_32d98b25a8ab483dafe514d20123758d
#
_entry.id   32d98b25a8ab483dafe514d20123758d
#
_cell.length_a   1.000
_cell.length_b   1.000
_cell.length_c   1.000
_cell.angle_alpha   90.00
_cell.angle_beta   90.00
_cell.angle_gamma   90.00
#
_symmetry.space_group_name_H-M   'P 1'
#
loop_
_entity.id
_entity.type
_entity.pdbx_description
1 polymer ?
#
loop_
_entity_poly.entity_id
_entity_poly.type
_entity_poly.pdbx_seq_one_letter_code
_entity_poly.pdbx_strand_id
1 'polypeptide(L)'
;TPMPPDDIQKVPFSCVEWVPVILIIVLALILVCIAFYLYKTLCRKKHGWTPKKTRVLSFYEQAKHDLSEIAANKMSYKEQKAYYTDVTNVLRKYISQRFNINALEMTSHEILESMNDVCDVSELRVVFNTADLVKFAKYSTDANDMDYYLDSIARFIDSTKVEEPTEVI
;
A
#
# COMPACT_ATOMS: atom_id res chain seq x y z
N THR A 1 51.06 -62.09 34.18
CA THR A 1 51.12 -60.64 33.88
C THR A 1 49.73 -60.19 33.43
N PRO A 2 49.05 -59.26 34.17
CA PRO A 2 47.78 -58.75 33.77
C PRO A 2 47.97 -57.59 32.74
N MET A 3 47.14 -57.66 31.71
CA MET A 3 47.01 -56.72 30.64
C MET A 3 46.41 -55.40 31.17
N PRO A 4 46.92 -54.21 30.80
CA PRO A 4 46.32 -52.97 31.25
C PRO A 4 44.99 -52.72 30.54
N PRO A 5 44.02 -52.06 31.21
CA PRO A 5 42.72 -51.76 30.60
C PRO A 5 42.87 -50.71 29.52
N ASP A 6 42.19 -50.96 28.40
CA ASP A 6 42.07 -50.03 27.27
C ASP A 6 41.54 -48.63 27.72
N ASP A 7 42.37 -47.61 27.55
CA ASP A 7 42.00 -46.26 27.66
C ASP A 7 41.02 -45.93 26.51
N ILE A 8 39.73 -45.98 26.83
CA ILE A 8 38.71 -45.42 25.96
C ILE A 8 38.90 -43.88 25.95
N GLN A 9 39.63 -43.39 24.97
CA GLN A 9 39.69 -41.95 24.71
C GLN A 9 38.28 -41.45 24.43
N LYS A 10 37.70 -40.78 25.42
CA LYS A 10 36.51 -39.97 25.24
C LYS A 10 36.89 -38.82 24.33
N VAL A 11 36.52 -38.92 23.06
CA VAL A 11 36.61 -37.82 22.11
C VAL A 11 35.75 -36.66 22.67
N PRO A 12 36.31 -35.50 23.02
CA PRO A 12 35.50 -34.39 23.47
C PRO A 12 34.62 -33.97 22.30
N PHE A 13 33.32 -34.06 22.51
CA PHE A 13 32.31 -33.50 21.56
C PHE A 13 32.55 -32.00 21.54
N SER A 14 33.39 -31.55 20.61
CA SER A 14 33.68 -30.12 20.49
C SER A 14 32.49 -29.41 19.84
N CYS A 15 31.75 -28.66 20.60
CA CYS A 15 30.68 -27.75 20.12
C CYS A 15 31.19 -26.73 19.07
N VAL A 16 32.49 -26.68 18.87
CA VAL A 16 33.18 -25.76 17.95
C VAL A 16 32.90 -26.11 16.48
N GLU A 17 32.62 -27.37 16.13
CA GLU A 17 32.38 -27.76 14.74
C GLU A 17 31.01 -27.30 14.21
N TRP A 18 30.05 -27.02 15.08
CA TRP A 18 28.71 -26.57 14.69
C TRP A 18 28.61 -25.05 14.54
N VAL A 19 29.55 -24.29 15.07
CA VAL A 19 29.59 -22.84 15.00
C VAL A 19 29.60 -22.35 13.53
N PRO A 20 30.46 -22.89 12.63
CA PRO A 20 30.46 -22.44 11.25
C PRO A 20 29.15 -22.80 10.52
N VAL A 21 28.54 -23.95 10.83
CA VAL A 21 27.27 -24.36 10.25
C VAL A 21 26.13 -23.43 10.65
N ILE A 22 26.05 -23.10 11.94
CA ILE A 22 25.06 -22.14 12.46
C ILE A 22 25.26 -20.78 11.82
N LEU A 23 26.51 -20.32 11.66
CA LEU A 23 26.84 -19.03 11.06
C LEU A 23 26.41 -18.97 9.57
N ILE A 24 26.60 -20.04 8.83
CA ILE A 24 26.14 -20.16 7.42
C ILE A 24 24.62 -20.12 7.35
N ILE A 25 23.90 -20.81 8.25
CA ILE A 25 22.43 -20.82 8.28
C ILE A 25 21.89 -19.40 8.58
N VAL A 26 22.47 -18.71 9.56
CA VAL A 26 22.08 -17.35 9.90
C VAL A 26 22.34 -16.40 8.73
N LEU A 27 23.50 -16.52 8.07
CA LEU A 27 23.83 -15.71 6.90
C LEU A 27 22.84 -15.96 5.74
N ALA A 28 22.47 -17.22 5.50
CA ALA A 28 21.50 -17.58 4.48
C ALA A 28 20.11 -17.01 4.78
N LEU A 29 19.65 -17.04 6.04
CA LEU A 29 18.38 -16.44 6.47
C LEU A 29 18.38 -14.92 6.27
N ILE A 30 19.47 -14.26 6.59
CA ILE A 30 19.62 -12.81 6.38
C ILE A 30 19.52 -12.48 4.88
N LEU A 31 20.20 -13.24 4.01
CA LEU A 31 20.14 -13.03 2.56
C LEU A 31 18.73 -13.26 2.00
N VAL A 32 18.01 -14.28 2.49
CA VAL A 32 16.61 -14.53 2.12
C VAL A 32 15.71 -13.38 2.56
N CYS A 33 15.88 -12.86 3.77
CA CYS A 33 15.13 -11.71 4.27
C CYS A 33 15.41 -10.45 3.45
N ILE A 34 16.67 -10.20 3.10
CA ILE A 34 17.05 -9.06 2.24
C ILE A 34 16.46 -9.23 0.83
N ALA A 35 16.57 -10.42 0.23
CA ALA A 35 15.99 -10.72 -1.07
C ALA A 35 14.47 -10.55 -1.06
N PHE A 36 13.78 -11.01 -0.02
CA PHE A 36 12.34 -10.84 0.15
C PHE A 36 11.97 -9.36 0.33
N TYR A 37 12.74 -8.62 1.11
CA TYR A 37 12.54 -7.18 1.28
C TYR A 37 12.74 -6.41 -0.03
N LEU A 38 13.81 -6.72 -0.78
CA LEU A 38 14.07 -6.14 -2.09
C LEU A 38 12.99 -6.56 -3.11
N TYR A 39 12.56 -7.82 -3.10
CA TYR A 39 11.45 -8.28 -3.93
C TYR A 39 10.16 -7.53 -3.64
N LYS A 40 9.82 -7.36 -2.36
CA LYS A 40 8.63 -6.60 -1.93
C LYS A 40 8.72 -5.12 -2.33
N THR A 41 9.92 -4.50 -2.21
CA THR A 41 10.13 -3.10 -2.64
C THR A 41 10.15 -2.95 -4.16
N LEU A 42 10.68 -3.93 -4.90
CA LEU A 42 10.68 -3.95 -6.36
C LEU A 42 9.29 -4.28 -6.93
N CYS A 43 8.53 -5.17 -6.28
CA CYS A 43 7.13 -5.41 -6.66
C CYS A 43 6.22 -4.21 -6.35
N ARG A 44 6.49 -3.46 -5.28
CA ARG A 44 5.85 -2.15 -5.05
C ARG A 44 6.19 -1.13 -6.14
N LYS A 45 7.41 -1.21 -6.71
CA LYS A 45 7.83 -0.34 -7.83
C LYS A 45 7.29 -0.80 -9.18
N LYS A 46 6.78 -2.04 -9.33
CA LYS A 46 6.16 -2.51 -10.57
C LYS A 46 4.70 -2.03 -10.76
N HIS A 47 4.06 -1.47 -9.72
CA HIS A 47 3.04 -0.46 -9.90
C HIS A 47 3.73 0.91 -10.00
N GLY A 48 4.82 0.93 -10.75
CA GLY A 48 5.67 2.06 -10.97
C GLY A 48 4.94 3.06 -11.82
N TRP A 49 4.48 4.10 -11.18
CA TRP A 49 4.39 5.39 -11.80
C TRP A 49 5.77 5.77 -12.35
N THR A 50 5.98 5.57 -13.64
CA THR A 50 7.00 6.30 -14.38
C THR A 50 6.49 7.73 -14.56
N PRO A 51 7.16 8.77 -14.06
CA PRO A 51 6.84 10.12 -14.44
C PRO A 51 7.21 10.26 -15.93
N LYS A 52 6.24 10.04 -16.82
CA LYS A 52 6.32 10.55 -18.17
C LYS A 52 6.49 12.07 -18.03
N LYS A 53 7.60 12.59 -18.50
CA LYS A 53 7.86 14.02 -18.62
C LYS A 53 6.84 14.61 -19.59
N THR A 54 5.65 14.95 -19.08
CA THR A 54 4.54 15.51 -19.84
C THR A 54 3.88 16.46 -18.87
N ARG A 55 3.68 17.72 -19.30
CA ARG A 55 2.80 18.74 -18.73
C ARG A 55 2.44 18.44 -17.26
N VAL A 56 2.84 19.24 -16.31
CA VAL A 56 2.47 19.04 -14.91
C VAL A 56 0.94 19.07 -14.88
N LEU A 57 0.34 17.86 -14.90
CA LEU A 57 -1.10 17.73 -14.74
C LEU A 57 -1.45 18.30 -13.37
N SER A 58 -2.47 19.15 -13.34
CA SER A 58 -3.11 19.56 -12.11
C SER A 58 -3.42 18.31 -11.26
N PHE A 59 -3.29 18.42 -9.93
CA PHE A 59 -3.64 17.28 -9.03
C PHE A 59 -5.07 16.78 -9.26
N TYR A 60 -5.98 17.65 -9.72
CA TYR A 60 -7.31 17.28 -10.18
C TYR A 60 -7.27 16.36 -11.42
N GLU A 61 -6.58 16.78 -12.49
CA GLU A 61 -6.46 15.99 -13.71
C GLU A 61 -5.77 14.65 -13.44
N GLN A 62 -4.77 14.64 -12.55
CA GLN A 62 -4.08 13.44 -12.15
C GLN A 62 -5.02 12.46 -11.42
N ALA A 63 -5.80 12.94 -10.44
CA ALA A 63 -6.75 12.10 -9.73
C ALA A 63 -7.81 11.51 -10.67
N LYS A 64 -8.35 12.30 -11.59
CA LYS A 64 -9.31 11.84 -12.61
C LYS A 64 -8.70 10.82 -13.56
N HIS A 65 -7.46 11.01 -13.99
CA HIS A 65 -6.72 10.04 -14.80
C HIS A 65 -6.53 8.72 -14.05
N ASP A 66 -6.01 8.79 -12.82
CA ASP A 66 -5.75 7.61 -11.99
C ASP A 66 -7.06 6.83 -11.72
N LEU A 67 -8.19 7.51 -11.44
CA LEU A 67 -9.50 6.87 -11.29
C LEU A 67 -9.98 6.22 -12.58
N SER A 68 -9.79 6.86 -13.73
CA SER A 68 -10.19 6.30 -15.03
C SER A 68 -9.39 5.06 -15.40
N GLU A 69 -8.10 5.02 -15.04
CA GLU A 69 -7.24 3.86 -15.25
C GLU A 69 -7.67 2.67 -14.37
N ILE A 70 -8.02 2.93 -13.09
CA ILE A 70 -8.55 1.90 -12.19
C ILE A 70 -9.90 1.39 -12.69
N ALA A 71 -10.78 2.26 -13.17
CA ALA A 71 -12.08 1.89 -13.75
C ALA A 71 -11.92 0.97 -14.98
N ALA A 72 -11.01 1.32 -15.89
CA ALA A 72 -10.72 0.52 -17.08
C ALA A 72 -10.17 -0.87 -16.73
N ASN A 73 -9.42 -0.98 -15.64
CA ASN A 73 -8.80 -2.23 -15.17
C ASN A 73 -9.62 -2.95 -14.09
N LYS A 74 -10.85 -2.51 -13.79
CA LYS A 74 -11.72 -3.04 -12.72
C LYS A 74 -11.82 -4.57 -12.75
N MET A 75 -12.01 -5.16 -13.93
CA MET A 75 -12.15 -6.62 -14.11
C MET A 75 -10.85 -7.39 -13.92
N SER A 76 -9.71 -6.71 -13.87
CA SER A 76 -8.38 -7.32 -13.64
C SER A 76 -8.07 -7.52 -12.16
N TYR A 77 -8.84 -6.92 -11.26
CA TYR A 77 -8.63 -7.07 -9.81
C TYR A 77 -9.09 -8.47 -9.37
N LYS A 78 -8.14 -9.25 -8.86
CA LYS A 78 -8.41 -10.59 -8.31
C LYS A 78 -9.16 -10.53 -6.97
N GLU A 79 -8.93 -9.46 -6.22
CA GLU A 79 -9.49 -9.24 -4.88
C GLU A 79 -10.08 -7.83 -4.79
N GLN A 80 -11.30 -7.73 -4.30
CA GLN A 80 -11.96 -6.44 -4.04
C GLN A 80 -11.14 -5.55 -3.12
N LYS A 81 -10.48 -6.14 -2.12
CA LYS A 81 -9.60 -5.40 -1.20
C LYS A 81 -8.53 -4.58 -1.93
N ALA A 82 -7.92 -5.13 -2.99
CA ALA A 82 -6.92 -4.43 -3.78
C ALA A 82 -7.54 -3.23 -4.52
N TYR A 83 -8.70 -3.44 -5.15
CA TYR A 83 -9.45 -2.38 -5.82
C TYR A 83 -9.77 -1.22 -4.88
N TYR A 84 -10.43 -1.49 -3.73
CA TYR A 84 -10.78 -0.47 -2.75
C TYR A 84 -9.55 0.23 -2.15
N THR A 85 -8.43 -0.49 -2.03
CA THR A 85 -7.18 0.10 -1.57
C THR A 85 -6.63 1.10 -2.59
N ASP A 86 -6.60 0.75 -3.87
CA ASP A 86 -6.05 1.60 -4.92
C ASP A 86 -6.92 2.85 -5.11
N VAL A 87 -8.24 2.69 -5.20
CA VAL A 87 -9.17 3.83 -5.31
C VAL A 87 -9.08 4.76 -4.10
N THR A 88 -9.02 4.19 -2.87
CA THR A 88 -8.85 5.00 -1.63
C THR A 88 -7.51 5.74 -1.62
N ASN A 89 -6.45 5.15 -2.15
CA ASN A 89 -5.13 5.79 -2.23
C ASN A 89 -5.12 7.00 -3.18
N VAL A 90 -5.84 6.92 -4.32
CA VAL A 90 -6.04 8.07 -5.22
C VAL A 90 -6.74 9.20 -4.48
N LEU A 91 -7.83 8.88 -3.77
CA LEU A 91 -8.57 9.87 -2.97
C LEU A 91 -7.68 10.53 -1.90
N ARG A 92 -6.95 9.74 -1.11
CA ARG A 92 -6.04 10.25 -0.07
C ARG A 92 -4.95 11.15 -0.66
N LYS A 93 -4.40 10.78 -1.80
CA LYS A 93 -3.40 11.58 -2.51
C LYS A 93 -3.99 12.91 -2.98
N TYR A 94 -5.20 12.89 -3.57
CA TYR A 94 -5.91 14.11 -3.96
C TYR A 94 -6.18 15.02 -2.76
N ILE A 95 -6.72 14.48 -1.66
CA ILE A 95 -6.97 15.22 -0.42
C ILE A 95 -5.68 15.84 0.10
N SER A 96 -4.57 15.09 0.13
CA SER A 96 -3.27 15.61 0.59
C SER A 96 -2.81 16.81 -0.21
N GLN A 97 -2.92 16.74 -1.52
CA GLN A 97 -2.47 17.80 -2.43
C GLN A 97 -3.42 19.01 -2.42
N ARG A 98 -4.74 18.75 -2.37
CA ARG A 98 -5.77 19.78 -2.45
C ARG A 98 -5.90 20.59 -1.18
N PHE A 99 -5.83 19.94 -0.02
CA PHE A 99 -6.08 20.55 1.29
C PHE A 99 -4.80 20.73 2.11
N ASN A 100 -3.66 20.35 1.56
CA ASN A 100 -2.33 20.44 2.21
C ASN A 100 -2.28 19.75 3.58
N ILE A 101 -2.90 18.56 3.69
CA ILE A 101 -2.86 17.70 4.87
C ILE A 101 -2.16 16.39 4.53
N ASN A 102 -1.60 15.70 5.53
CA ASN A 102 -0.90 14.44 5.28
C ASN A 102 -1.83 13.22 5.27
N ALA A 103 -2.88 13.27 4.42
CA ALA A 103 -3.93 12.24 4.38
C ALA A 103 -3.42 10.82 4.05
N LEU A 104 -2.20 10.68 3.50
CA LEU A 104 -1.61 9.37 3.21
C LEU A 104 -1.16 8.62 4.47
N GLU A 105 -0.83 9.34 5.54
CA GLU A 105 -0.39 8.78 6.83
C GLU A 105 -1.49 8.80 7.89
N MET A 106 -2.61 9.49 7.63
CA MET A 106 -3.75 9.61 8.53
C MET A 106 -4.68 8.42 8.41
N THR A 107 -5.39 8.11 9.49
CA THR A 107 -6.53 7.17 9.47
C THR A 107 -7.73 7.81 8.76
N SER A 108 -8.71 6.99 8.37
CA SER A 108 -9.96 7.49 7.77
C SER A 108 -10.70 8.47 8.67
N HIS A 109 -10.69 8.22 9.99
CA HIS A 109 -11.33 9.08 10.99
C HIS A 109 -10.61 10.43 11.11
N GLU A 110 -9.28 10.44 11.20
CA GLU A 110 -8.49 11.68 11.28
C GLU A 110 -8.66 12.57 10.05
N ILE A 111 -8.75 11.96 8.87
CA ILE A 111 -9.04 12.71 7.63
C ILE A 111 -10.41 13.38 7.73
N LEU A 112 -11.45 12.63 8.14
CA LEU A 112 -12.81 13.15 8.26
C LEU A 112 -12.90 14.27 9.29
N GLU A 113 -12.21 14.15 10.42
CA GLU A 113 -12.13 15.24 11.43
C GLU A 113 -11.45 16.47 10.86
N SER A 114 -10.29 16.31 10.22
CA SER A 114 -9.53 17.43 9.65
C SER A 114 -10.28 18.15 8.54
N MET A 115 -11.21 17.48 7.86
CA MET A 115 -11.95 18.05 6.74
C MET A 115 -13.36 18.55 7.11
N ASN A 116 -13.86 18.22 8.30
CA ASN A 116 -15.22 18.55 8.73
C ASN A 116 -15.53 20.06 8.72
N ASP A 117 -14.52 20.88 9.01
CA ASP A 117 -14.65 22.34 9.00
C ASP A 117 -14.37 22.98 7.61
N VAL A 118 -13.94 22.17 6.64
CA VAL A 118 -13.49 22.65 5.33
C VAL A 118 -14.50 22.36 4.22
N CYS A 119 -15.16 21.20 4.28
CA CYS A 119 -16.14 20.78 3.28
C CYS A 119 -17.16 19.81 3.88
N ASP A 120 -18.24 19.56 3.12
CA ASP A 120 -19.18 18.48 3.49
C ASP A 120 -18.48 17.11 3.37
N VAL A 121 -18.34 16.43 4.51
CA VAL A 121 -17.69 15.11 4.63
C VAL A 121 -18.68 13.95 4.62
N SER A 122 -19.97 14.19 4.36
CA SER A 122 -21.00 13.16 4.42
C SER A 122 -20.76 12.03 3.42
N GLU A 123 -20.53 12.35 2.14
CA GLU A 123 -20.18 11.37 1.11
C GLU A 123 -18.81 10.72 1.39
N LEU A 124 -17.83 11.53 1.81
CA LEU A 124 -16.50 11.05 2.12
C LEU A 124 -16.50 10.02 3.27
N ARG A 125 -17.37 10.23 4.27
CA ARG A 125 -17.59 9.28 5.37
C ARG A 125 -18.10 7.93 4.86
N VAL A 126 -19.06 7.92 3.94
CA VAL A 126 -19.57 6.69 3.32
C VAL A 126 -18.46 5.98 2.56
N VAL A 127 -17.68 6.71 1.79
CA VAL A 127 -16.55 6.19 1.01
C VAL A 127 -15.51 5.52 1.91
N PHE A 128 -15.03 6.20 2.94
CA PHE A 128 -14.04 5.62 3.85
C PHE A 128 -14.58 4.43 4.63
N ASN A 129 -15.80 4.50 5.15
CA ASN A 129 -16.43 3.39 5.88
C ASN A 129 -16.57 2.15 4.99
N THR A 130 -17.03 2.29 3.73
CA THR A 130 -17.15 1.18 2.80
C THR A 130 -15.77 0.55 2.52
N ALA A 131 -14.76 1.38 2.27
CA ALA A 131 -13.40 0.88 2.06
C ALA A 131 -12.86 0.11 3.27
N ASP A 132 -13.08 0.61 4.47
CA ASP A 132 -12.61 -0.02 5.70
C ASP A 132 -13.35 -1.34 5.97
N LEU A 133 -14.66 -1.42 5.70
CA LEU A 133 -15.43 -2.67 5.78
C LEU A 133 -14.88 -3.73 4.82
N VAL A 134 -14.61 -3.38 3.55
CA VAL A 134 -14.06 -4.32 2.56
C VAL A 134 -12.64 -4.73 2.93
N LYS A 135 -11.80 -3.80 3.38
CA LYS A 135 -10.40 -4.07 3.71
C LYS A 135 -10.20 -4.90 4.97
N PHE A 136 -11.02 -4.68 5.99
CA PHE A 136 -10.78 -5.22 7.33
C PHE A 136 -11.88 -6.15 7.83
N ALA A 137 -13.15 -5.98 7.42
CA ALA A 137 -14.28 -6.80 7.85
C ALA A 137 -14.68 -7.90 6.85
N LYS A 138 -13.91 -8.11 5.78
CA LYS A 138 -14.23 -9.08 4.70
C LYS A 138 -15.62 -8.85 4.08
N TYR A 139 -16.09 -7.60 4.09
CA TYR A 139 -17.32 -7.24 3.43
C TYR A 139 -17.14 -7.41 1.91
N SER A 140 -18.12 -8.02 1.26
CA SER A 140 -18.12 -8.22 -0.20
C SER A 140 -19.16 -7.30 -0.83
N THR A 141 -18.79 -6.63 -1.89
CA THR A 141 -19.62 -5.71 -2.66
C THR A 141 -19.91 -6.29 -4.04
N ASP A 142 -20.98 -5.87 -4.68
CA ASP A 142 -21.25 -6.22 -6.06
C ASP A 142 -20.61 -5.23 -7.06
N ALA A 143 -20.82 -5.46 -8.36
CA ALA A 143 -20.26 -4.61 -9.40
C ALA A 143 -20.86 -3.19 -9.40
N ASN A 144 -22.15 -3.07 -9.04
CA ASN A 144 -22.83 -1.78 -8.96
C ASN A 144 -22.32 -0.96 -7.77
N ASP A 145 -22.08 -1.61 -6.63
CA ASP A 145 -21.48 -0.98 -5.45
C ASP A 145 -20.09 -0.42 -5.77
N MET A 146 -19.28 -1.17 -6.54
CA MET A 146 -17.96 -0.73 -6.97
C MET A 146 -18.04 0.50 -7.88
N ASP A 147 -19.00 0.56 -8.80
CA ASP A 147 -19.21 1.71 -9.67
C ASP A 147 -19.71 2.91 -8.89
N TYR A 148 -20.70 2.72 -7.99
CA TYR A 148 -21.19 3.78 -7.12
C TYR A 148 -20.09 4.37 -6.23
N TYR A 149 -19.22 3.51 -5.71
CA TYR A 149 -18.07 3.92 -4.90
C TYR A 149 -17.11 4.82 -5.68
N LEU A 150 -16.77 4.42 -6.91
CA LEU A 150 -15.89 5.19 -7.78
C LEU A 150 -16.52 6.52 -8.18
N ASP A 151 -17.81 6.52 -8.52
CA ASP A 151 -18.56 7.73 -8.86
C ASP A 151 -18.66 8.70 -7.68
N SER A 152 -18.82 8.20 -6.46
CA SER A 152 -18.85 9.05 -5.26
C SER A 152 -17.53 9.78 -5.05
N ILE A 153 -16.42 9.10 -5.27
CA ILE A 153 -15.09 9.72 -5.20
C ILE A 153 -14.89 10.74 -6.35
N ALA A 154 -15.32 10.40 -7.56
CA ALA A 154 -15.24 11.31 -8.69
C ALA A 154 -16.05 12.60 -8.45
N ARG A 155 -17.27 12.48 -7.90
CA ARG A 155 -18.09 13.64 -7.52
C ARG A 155 -17.43 14.50 -6.44
N PHE A 156 -16.83 13.86 -5.43
CA PHE A 156 -16.10 14.61 -4.39
C PHE A 156 -14.94 15.39 -5.00
N ILE A 157 -14.15 14.79 -5.89
CA ILE A 157 -13.04 15.45 -6.59
C ILE A 157 -13.56 16.61 -7.46
N ASP A 158 -14.67 16.41 -8.17
CA ASP A 158 -15.28 17.45 -9.00
C ASP A 158 -15.85 18.61 -8.17
N SER A 159 -16.48 18.34 -7.04
CA SER A 159 -17.06 19.35 -6.13
C SER A 159 -16.00 20.20 -5.43
N THR A 160 -14.81 19.64 -5.22
CA THR A 160 -13.70 20.32 -4.54
C THR A 160 -12.62 20.85 -5.48
N LYS A 161 -12.88 20.84 -6.79
CA LYS A 161 -11.99 21.40 -7.80
C LYS A 161 -11.72 22.89 -7.52
N VAL A 162 -10.45 23.29 -7.58
CA VAL A 162 -10.07 24.71 -7.65
C VAL A 162 -9.89 25.07 -9.10
N GLU A 163 -10.49 26.16 -9.51
CA GLU A 163 -10.11 26.79 -10.78
C GLU A 163 -8.69 27.35 -10.61
N GLU A 164 -7.71 26.63 -11.15
CA GLU A 164 -6.37 27.18 -11.23
C GLU A 164 -6.41 28.43 -12.13
N PRO A 165 -5.84 29.58 -11.69
CA PRO A 165 -5.74 30.72 -12.56
C PRO A 165 -4.97 30.27 -13.80
N THR A 166 -5.60 30.39 -14.96
CA THR A 166 -4.97 30.17 -16.26
C THR A 166 -3.77 31.09 -16.31
N GLU A 167 -2.55 30.59 -16.16
CA GLU A 167 -1.37 31.39 -16.50
C GLU A 167 -1.48 31.73 -17.98
N VAL A 168 -1.91 32.94 -18.26
CA VAL A 168 -1.84 33.53 -19.59
C VAL A 168 -0.38 33.84 -19.83
N ILE A 169 0.27 32.98 -20.64
CA ILE A 169 1.61 33.21 -21.18
C ILE A 169 1.48 34.25 -22.31
#